data_2a7ff6ee9a91ec62e66bc9d434866df7
#
_entry.id   2a7ff6ee9a91ec62e66bc9d434866df7
#
_cell.length_a   1.000
_cell.length_b   1.000
_cell.length_c   1.000
_cell.angle_alpha   90.00
_cell.angle_beta   90.00
_cell.angle_gamma   90.00
#
_symmetry.space_group_name_H-M   'P 1'
#
loop_
_entity.id
_entity.type
_entity.pdbx_description
1 polymer ?
#
loop_
_entity_poly.entity_id
_entity_poly.type
_entity_poly.pdbx_seq_one_letter_code
_entity_poly.pdbx_strand_id
1 'polypeptide(L)'
;PNIFKRLSWIKALGYSNIKIAKSFWVFGISIFIGTVTGYAGAFLIMPWFYALQNEDKMLPEITINFHPSILFYFVVLPTVCFSALSVYYAWYKFKKPVLLLLKDNMQTASKTPNHRIEKSSELSFVEYLKRNTLKSKKALVFFIIFASFCFSAMTQMSFSMKDLSSEMMGVMMLVIGLVLAFTTLFLAITTVINGNTKTIAMMRVFGYSQKECCRAILGGYRPLSYIGFIIGTVYQYGLLRLMVDIVFKDVEGVPTYKFDFPTMLISLACFITIYEIMMYIYSEKIKKISIKEIMIE
;
A
#
# COMPACT_ATOMS: atom_id res chain seq x y z
N PRO A 1 -17.45 -6.61 -5.35
CA PRO A 1 -18.66 -6.86 -4.61
C PRO A 1 -18.68 -8.29 -4.11
N ASN A 2 -18.44 -8.46 -2.82
CA ASN A 2 -19.08 -9.42 -1.97
C ASN A 2 -18.74 -10.92 -2.12
N ILE A 3 -17.46 -11.24 -2.27
CA ILE A 3 -16.99 -12.61 -1.99
C ILE A 3 -17.49 -13.03 -0.60
N PHE A 4 -17.40 -12.15 0.40
CA PHE A 4 -17.92 -12.43 1.75
C PHE A 4 -19.45 -12.62 1.81
N LYS A 5 -20.23 -11.90 1.00
CA LYS A 5 -21.68 -12.08 0.92
C LYS A 5 -22.02 -13.44 0.31
N ARG A 6 -21.38 -13.81 -0.80
CA ARG A 6 -21.54 -15.14 -1.42
C ARG A 6 -21.16 -16.26 -0.45
N LEU A 7 -20.06 -16.09 0.27
CA LEU A 7 -19.61 -17.07 1.26
C LEU A 7 -20.49 -17.11 2.51
N SER A 8 -21.17 -16.00 2.86
CA SER A 8 -22.17 -15.99 3.93
C SER A 8 -23.41 -16.82 3.57
N TRP A 9 -23.81 -16.83 2.29
CA TRP A 9 -24.87 -17.72 1.79
C TRP A 9 -24.47 -19.20 1.91
N ILE A 10 -23.22 -19.54 1.58
CA ILE A 10 -22.69 -20.90 1.71
C ILE A 10 -22.68 -21.33 3.18
N LYS A 11 -22.37 -20.42 4.10
CA LYS A 11 -22.47 -20.65 5.53
C LYS A 11 -23.91 -20.87 5.98
N ALA A 12 -24.89 -20.12 5.42
CA ALA A 12 -26.32 -20.30 5.68
C ALA A 12 -26.83 -21.69 5.23
N LEU A 13 -26.19 -22.29 4.22
CA LEU A 13 -26.44 -23.63 3.73
C LEU A 13 -25.79 -24.74 4.61
N GLY A 14 -25.21 -24.37 5.77
CA GLY A 14 -24.69 -25.35 6.74
C GLY A 14 -23.21 -25.74 6.59
N TYR A 15 -22.46 -25.09 5.70
CA TYR A 15 -21.03 -25.38 5.56
C TYR A 15 -20.23 -24.87 6.79
N SER A 16 -19.31 -25.70 7.27
CA SER A 16 -18.46 -25.34 8.41
C SER A 16 -17.53 -24.17 8.09
N ASN A 17 -17.26 -23.32 9.10
CA ASN A 17 -16.40 -22.14 8.98
C ASN A 17 -14.98 -22.48 8.45
N ILE A 18 -14.45 -23.64 8.83
CA ILE A 18 -13.13 -24.13 8.42
C ILE A 18 -13.13 -24.48 6.92
N LYS A 19 -14.21 -25.11 6.44
CA LYS A 19 -14.32 -25.52 5.03
C LYS A 19 -14.38 -24.31 4.11
N ILE A 20 -15.07 -23.25 4.54
CA ILE A 20 -15.14 -21.96 3.83
C ILE A 20 -13.79 -21.23 3.91
N ALA A 21 -13.15 -21.21 5.08
CA ALA A 21 -11.86 -20.54 5.27
C ALA A 21 -10.74 -21.17 4.44
N LYS A 22 -10.75 -22.49 4.23
CA LYS A 22 -9.76 -23.18 3.38
C LYS A 22 -9.76 -22.67 1.93
N SER A 23 -10.87 -22.15 1.41
CA SER A 23 -10.91 -21.56 0.05
C SER A 23 -10.00 -20.34 -0.10
N PHE A 24 -9.63 -19.70 1.02
CA PHE A 24 -8.71 -18.55 1.01
C PHE A 24 -7.24 -18.93 0.80
N TRP A 25 -6.92 -20.24 0.76
CA TRP A 25 -5.60 -20.73 0.34
C TRP A 25 -5.21 -20.27 -1.08
N VAL A 26 -6.18 -19.93 -1.93
CA VAL A 26 -5.95 -19.37 -3.27
C VAL A 26 -5.06 -18.12 -3.22
N PHE A 27 -5.12 -17.31 -2.16
CA PHE A 27 -4.21 -16.17 -1.99
C PHE A 27 -2.74 -16.60 -1.84
N GLY A 28 -2.51 -17.79 -1.28
CA GLY A 28 -1.17 -18.38 -1.20
C GLY A 28 -0.56 -18.68 -2.57
N ILE A 29 -1.38 -19.06 -3.55
CA ILE A 29 -0.91 -19.32 -4.92
C ILE A 29 -0.37 -18.06 -5.56
N SER A 30 -1.05 -16.92 -5.38
CA SER A 30 -0.58 -15.63 -5.90
C SER A 30 0.75 -15.21 -5.27
N ILE A 31 0.91 -15.45 -3.97
CA ILE A 31 2.16 -15.14 -3.25
C ILE A 31 3.26 -16.09 -3.71
N PHE A 32 2.96 -17.38 -3.86
CA PHE A 32 3.91 -18.37 -4.37
C PHE A 32 4.43 -18.01 -5.76
N ILE A 33 3.54 -17.66 -6.70
CA ILE A 33 3.93 -17.22 -8.03
C ILE A 33 4.81 -15.97 -7.94
N GLY A 34 4.43 -14.97 -7.12
CA GLY A 34 5.21 -13.74 -6.94
C GLY A 34 6.59 -13.99 -6.34
N THR A 35 6.70 -14.84 -5.33
CA THR A 35 7.98 -15.16 -4.69
C THR A 35 8.88 -16.02 -5.57
N VAL A 36 8.32 -16.97 -6.33
CA VAL A 36 9.09 -17.78 -7.30
C VAL A 36 9.61 -16.91 -8.44
N THR A 37 8.75 -16.07 -9.03
CA THR A 37 9.19 -15.15 -10.11
C THR A 37 10.20 -14.14 -9.61
N GLY A 38 10.03 -13.61 -8.38
CA GLY A 38 11.01 -12.72 -7.75
C GLY A 38 12.35 -13.40 -7.50
N TYR A 39 12.35 -14.63 -6.98
CA TYR A 39 13.55 -15.40 -6.76
C TYR A 39 14.29 -15.75 -8.07
N ALA A 40 13.55 -16.20 -9.09
CA ALA A 40 14.11 -16.48 -10.41
C ALA A 40 14.68 -15.22 -11.07
N GLY A 41 13.95 -14.10 -10.97
CA GLY A 41 14.42 -12.80 -11.47
C GLY A 41 15.70 -12.33 -10.77
N ALA A 42 15.77 -12.46 -9.44
CA ALA A 42 16.97 -12.13 -8.67
C ALA A 42 18.15 -12.98 -9.11
N PHE A 43 17.95 -14.28 -9.30
CA PHE A 43 19.00 -15.21 -9.74
C PHE A 43 19.53 -14.87 -11.14
N LEU A 44 18.65 -14.42 -12.05
CA LEU A 44 19.05 -14.00 -13.41
C LEU A 44 19.78 -12.65 -13.43
N ILE A 45 19.38 -11.72 -12.56
CA ILE A 45 19.95 -10.36 -12.54
C ILE A 45 21.26 -10.30 -11.75
N MET A 46 21.45 -11.19 -10.76
CA MET A 46 22.57 -11.16 -9.83
C MET A 46 23.97 -11.20 -10.52
N PRO A 47 24.24 -12.02 -11.54
CA PRO A 47 25.54 -12.02 -12.22
C PRO A 47 25.86 -10.66 -12.86
N TRP A 48 24.88 -10.08 -13.53
CA TRP A 48 25.00 -8.77 -14.16
C TRP A 48 25.21 -7.66 -13.13
N PHE A 49 24.45 -7.70 -12.04
CA PHE A 49 24.58 -6.75 -10.93
C PHE A 49 25.96 -6.84 -10.26
N TYR A 50 26.44 -8.07 -10.02
CA TYR A 50 27.75 -8.30 -9.44
C TYR A 50 28.89 -7.81 -10.35
N ALA A 51 28.81 -8.06 -11.66
CA ALA A 51 29.79 -7.60 -12.64
C ALA A 51 29.87 -6.07 -12.66
N LEU A 52 28.75 -5.37 -12.59
CA LEU A 52 28.71 -3.91 -12.54
C LEU A 52 29.29 -3.34 -11.23
N GLN A 53 29.05 -4.00 -10.10
CA GLN A 53 29.64 -3.56 -8.82
C GLN A 53 31.13 -3.85 -8.72
N ASN A 54 31.65 -4.80 -9.51
CA ASN A 54 33.05 -5.21 -9.49
C ASN A 54 33.82 -4.70 -10.70
N GLU A 55 33.47 -3.54 -11.26
CA GLU A 55 34.21 -2.92 -12.38
C GLU A 55 35.68 -2.70 -12.03
N ASP A 56 35.96 -2.31 -10.80
CA ASP A 56 37.35 -2.10 -10.29
C ASP A 56 38.07 -3.41 -9.93
N LYS A 57 37.44 -4.58 -10.11
CA LYS A 57 38.00 -5.90 -9.78
C LYS A 57 38.52 -6.03 -8.34
N MET A 58 37.97 -5.27 -7.40
CA MET A 58 38.35 -5.33 -5.99
C MET A 58 37.73 -6.50 -5.24
N LEU A 59 36.60 -7.06 -5.76
CA LEU A 59 35.91 -8.19 -5.15
C LEU A 59 36.34 -9.51 -5.84
N PRO A 60 36.44 -10.62 -5.08
CA PRO A 60 36.77 -11.91 -5.67
C PRO A 60 35.67 -12.39 -6.63
N GLU A 61 36.07 -13.21 -7.61
CA GLU A 61 35.08 -13.84 -8.50
C GLU A 61 34.14 -14.73 -7.69
N ILE A 62 32.85 -14.42 -7.73
CA ILE A 62 31.83 -15.17 -7.02
C ILE A 62 31.09 -16.09 -8.00
N THR A 63 31.06 -17.37 -7.71
CA THR A 63 30.21 -18.32 -8.39
C THR A 63 28.82 -18.31 -7.74
N ILE A 64 27.80 -17.91 -8.49
CA ILE A 64 26.42 -17.87 -8.00
C ILE A 64 25.86 -19.28 -8.02
N ASN A 65 25.87 -19.93 -6.87
CA ASN A 65 25.34 -21.28 -6.70
C ASN A 65 23.90 -21.24 -6.17
N PHE A 66 23.11 -22.22 -6.60
CA PHE A 66 21.77 -22.40 -6.09
C PHE A 66 21.81 -22.92 -4.64
N HIS A 67 21.25 -22.16 -3.72
CA HIS A 67 21.13 -22.54 -2.30
C HIS A 67 19.68 -22.88 -1.95
N PRO A 68 19.36 -24.17 -1.69
CA PRO A 68 18.00 -24.57 -1.32
C PRO A 68 17.47 -23.87 -0.05
N SER A 69 18.37 -23.56 0.89
CA SER A 69 18.02 -22.82 2.11
C SER A 69 17.43 -21.43 1.81
N ILE A 70 18.03 -20.71 0.87
CA ILE A 70 17.56 -19.37 0.47
C ILE A 70 16.17 -19.48 -0.16
N LEU A 71 15.97 -20.46 -1.05
CA LEU A 71 14.65 -20.72 -1.65
C LEU A 71 13.62 -21.03 -0.57
N PHE A 72 13.96 -21.85 0.43
CA PHE A 72 13.05 -22.17 1.52
C PHE A 72 12.64 -20.92 2.30
N TYR A 73 13.61 -20.09 2.73
CA TYR A 73 13.33 -18.90 3.52
C TYR A 73 12.58 -17.80 2.75
N PHE A 74 12.88 -17.59 1.47
CA PHE A 74 12.30 -16.50 0.70
C PHE A 74 11.09 -16.87 -0.15
N VAL A 75 10.87 -18.14 -0.44
CA VAL A 75 9.72 -18.61 -1.24
C VAL A 75 8.74 -19.40 -0.38
N VAL A 76 9.19 -20.48 0.25
CA VAL A 76 8.28 -21.41 0.95
C VAL A 76 7.73 -20.79 2.24
N LEU A 77 8.60 -20.23 3.07
CA LEU A 77 8.21 -19.69 4.36
C LEU A 77 7.22 -18.51 4.24
N PRO A 78 7.44 -17.48 3.41
CA PRO A 78 6.46 -16.41 3.22
C PRO A 78 5.13 -16.95 2.65
N THR A 79 5.18 -17.85 1.68
CA THR A 79 3.98 -18.44 1.09
C THR A 79 3.12 -19.16 2.14
N VAL A 80 3.74 -19.97 2.98
CA VAL A 80 3.05 -20.70 4.05
C VAL A 80 2.51 -19.74 5.11
N CYS A 81 3.32 -18.79 5.56
CA CYS A 81 2.91 -17.80 6.56
C CYS A 81 1.71 -16.98 6.11
N PHE A 82 1.77 -16.39 4.92
CA PHE A 82 0.68 -15.55 4.42
C PHE A 82 -0.57 -16.36 4.06
N SER A 83 -0.41 -17.59 3.57
CA SER A 83 -1.55 -18.50 3.35
C SER A 83 -2.24 -18.84 4.66
N ALA A 84 -1.47 -19.19 5.69
CA ALA A 84 -1.99 -19.49 7.01
C ALA A 84 -2.69 -18.27 7.63
N LEU A 85 -2.09 -17.09 7.54
CA LEU A 85 -2.69 -15.83 7.99
C LEU A 85 -4.00 -15.53 7.26
N SER A 86 -4.06 -15.76 5.94
CA SER A 86 -5.27 -15.55 5.13
C SER A 86 -6.40 -16.47 5.57
N VAL A 87 -6.11 -17.78 5.76
CA VAL A 87 -7.08 -18.77 6.23
C VAL A 87 -7.51 -18.47 7.67
N TYR A 88 -6.57 -18.10 8.55
CA TYR A 88 -6.87 -17.74 9.95
C TYR A 88 -7.77 -16.50 10.02
N TYR A 89 -7.47 -15.46 9.26
CA TYR A 89 -8.29 -14.24 9.20
C TYR A 89 -9.70 -14.54 8.68
N ALA A 90 -9.82 -15.35 7.63
CA ALA A 90 -11.11 -15.77 7.09
C ALA A 90 -11.90 -16.57 8.13
N TRP A 91 -11.27 -17.54 8.78
CA TRP A 91 -11.90 -18.34 9.83
C TRP A 91 -12.39 -17.45 10.99
N TYR A 92 -11.56 -16.54 11.47
CA TYR A 92 -11.92 -15.61 12.54
C TYR A 92 -13.12 -14.74 12.16
N LYS A 93 -13.15 -14.24 10.92
CA LYS A 93 -14.25 -13.41 10.42
C LYS A 93 -15.54 -14.20 10.26
N PHE A 94 -15.46 -15.45 9.81
CA PHE A 94 -16.64 -16.34 9.69
C PHE A 94 -17.12 -16.91 11.02
N LYS A 95 -16.42 -16.73 12.13
CA LYS A 95 -16.90 -17.08 13.47
C LYS A 95 -18.14 -16.28 13.88
N LYS A 96 -18.33 -15.09 13.30
CA LYS A 96 -19.54 -14.26 13.53
C LYS A 96 -20.80 -14.96 13.01
N PRO A 97 -21.98 -14.76 13.67
CA PRO A 97 -23.25 -15.30 13.20
C PRO A 97 -23.59 -14.82 11.77
N VAL A 98 -24.22 -15.69 10.99
CA VAL A 98 -24.59 -15.41 9.58
C VAL A 98 -25.43 -14.15 9.43
N LEU A 99 -26.40 -13.96 10.34
CA LEU A 99 -27.25 -12.78 10.38
C LEU A 99 -26.46 -11.46 10.52
N LEU A 100 -25.42 -11.46 11.35
CA LEU A 100 -24.52 -10.31 11.49
C LEU A 100 -23.67 -10.11 10.24
N LEU A 101 -23.18 -11.17 9.60
CA LEU A 101 -22.42 -11.07 8.35
C LEU A 101 -23.25 -10.54 7.18
N LEU A 102 -24.53 -10.89 7.11
CA LEU A 102 -25.46 -10.38 6.11
C LEU A 102 -25.90 -8.93 6.44
N LYS A 103 -26.11 -8.63 7.73
CA LYS A 103 -26.53 -7.31 8.21
C LYS A 103 -25.39 -6.29 8.29
N ASP A 104 -24.14 -6.73 8.48
CA ASP A 104 -22.96 -5.85 8.56
C ASP A 104 -22.76 -5.04 7.26
N ASN A 105 -23.22 -5.55 6.13
CA ASN A 105 -23.28 -4.80 4.87
C ASN A 105 -24.46 -3.79 4.79
N MET A 106 -25.52 -4.01 5.55
CA MET A 106 -26.59 -3.00 5.69
C MET A 106 -26.28 -1.99 6.79
N GLN A 107 -25.56 -2.37 7.84
CA GLN A 107 -25.23 -1.49 8.96
C GLN A 107 -23.98 -0.62 8.72
N THR A 108 -23.15 -0.90 7.72
CA THR A 108 -22.17 0.10 7.25
C THR A 108 -22.84 1.31 6.61
N ALA A 109 -24.07 1.14 6.14
CA ALA A 109 -24.93 2.27 5.74
C ALA A 109 -25.76 2.86 6.91
N SER A 110 -25.93 2.12 8.01
CA SER A 110 -26.84 2.45 9.11
C SER A 110 -26.20 2.53 10.49
N LYS A 111 -24.89 2.53 10.61
CA LYS A 111 -24.25 3.20 11.74
C LYS A 111 -24.24 4.70 11.46
N THR A 112 -25.40 5.29 11.46
CA THR A 112 -25.52 6.64 12.01
C THR A 112 -24.88 6.54 13.39
N PRO A 113 -23.71 7.16 13.63
CA PRO A 113 -23.33 7.40 14.99
C PRO A 113 -24.50 8.20 15.57
N ASN A 114 -24.97 7.79 16.73
CA ASN A 114 -25.79 8.62 17.59
C ASN A 114 -24.92 9.82 18.00
N HIS A 115 -24.53 10.57 16.99
CA HIS A 115 -23.77 11.79 17.15
C HIS A 115 -24.82 12.89 17.16
N ARG A 116 -25.08 13.43 18.35
CA ARG A 116 -25.55 14.76 18.56
C ARG A 116 -25.43 15.58 17.28
N ILE A 117 -26.59 15.94 16.73
CA ILE A 117 -26.76 16.99 15.74
C ILE A 117 -26.42 18.32 16.45
N GLU A 118 -25.21 18.42 16.98
CA GLU A 118 -24.69 19.61 17.60
C GLU A 118 -23.49 20.07 16.79
N LYS A 119 -23.64 21.23 16.17
CA LYS A 119 -22.59 22.01 15.51
C LYS A 119 -22.09 21.57 14.14
N SER A 120 -22.95 21.20 13.20
CA SER A 120 -22.53 21.05 11.80
C SER A 120 -23.22 22.04 10.84
N SER A 121 -23.71 23.17 11.34
CA SER A 121 -24.43 24.14 10.52
C SER A 121 -23.53 24.95 9.55
N GLU A 122 -22.21 24.80 9.61
CA GLU A 122 -21.29 25.60 8.76
C GLU A 122 -20.41 24.76 7.82
N LEU A 123 -20.40 23.43 7.93
CA LEU A 123 -19.55 22.60 7.05
C LEU A 123 -20.30 22.20 5.78
N SER A 124 -19.69 22.45 4.62
CA SER A 124 -20.19 21.92 3.35
C SER A 124 -20.39 20.40 3.43
N PHE A 125 -21.47 19.89 2.83
CA PHE A 125 -21.76 18.44 2.75
C PHE A 125 -20.54 17.61 2.28
N VAL A 126 -19.79 18.14 1.34
CA VAL A 126 -18.56 17.54 0.82
C VAL A 126 -17.49 17.38 1.92
N GLU A 127 -17.36 18.37 2.79
CA GLU A 127 -16.37 18.38 3.87
C GLU A 127 -16.77 17.43 5.02
N TYR A 128 -18.04 17.37 5.33
CA TYR A 128 -18.60 16.38 6.26
C TYR A 128 -18.36 14.95 5.76
N LEU A 129 -18.62 14.68 4.48
CA LEU A 129 -18.44 13.38 3.87
C LEU A 129 -16.97 12.96 3.85
N LYS A 130 -16.07 13.88 3.53
CA LYS A 130 -14.62 13.71 3.59
C LYS A 130 -14.15 13.26 4.97
N ARG A 131 -14.57 13.96 6.01
CA ARG A 131 -14.20 13.65 7.40
C ARG A 131 -14.77 12.31 7.86
N ASN A 132 -15.99 11.99 7.48
CA ASN A 132 -16.65 10.73 7.83
C ASN A 132 -15.98 9.53 7.12
N THR A 133 -15.61 9.67 5.85
CA THR A 133 -14.91 8.64 5.08
C THR A 133 -13.54 8.31 5.70
N LEU A 134 -12.79 9.32 6.13
CA LEU A 134 -11.50 9.14 6.81
C LEU A 134 -11.65 8.41 8.14
N LYS A 135 -12.63 8.79 8.97
CA LYS A 135 -12.87 8.15 10.27
C LYS A 135 -13.34 6.70 10.14
N SER A 136 -14.13 6.40 9.12
CA SER A 136 -14.72 5.08 8.92
C SER A 136 -13.69 4.03 8.45
N LYS A 137 -12.60 4.43 7.78
CA LYS A 137 -11.69 3.50 7.10
C LYS A 137 -10.23 3.70 7.50
N LYS A 138 -9.94 3.53 8.79
CA LYS A 138 -8.60 3.70 9.37
C LYS A 138 -7.50 2.87 8.68
N ALA A 139 -7.82 1.66 8.23
CA ALA A 139 -6.86 0.81 7.52
C ALA A 139 -6.39 1.44 6.21
N LEU A 140 -7.29 2.10 5.46
CA LEU A 140 -6.93 2.77 4.21
C LEU A 140 -6.06 4.00 4.44
N VAL A 141 -6.35 4.75 5.52
CA VAL A 141 -5.50 5.85 5.97
C VAL A 141 -4.08 5.36 6.24
N PHE A 142 -3.95 4.24 6.95
CA PHE A 142 -2.65 3.62 7.21
C PHE A 142 -1.92 3.25 5.91
N PHE A 143 -2.59 2.60 4.96
CA PHE A 143 -1.96 2.21 3.68
C PHE A 143 -1.48 3.41 2.86
N ILE A 144 -2.22 4.53 2.84
CA ILE A 144 -1.81 5.74 2.11
C ILE A 144 -0.61 6.40 2.80
N ILE A 145 -0.62 6.51 4.13
CA ILE A 145 0.51 7.03 4.89
C ILE A 145 1.74 6.14 4.66
N PHE A 146 1.56 4.82 4.72
CA PHE A 146 2.64 3.85 4.51
C PHE A 146 3.22 3.91 3.09
N ALA A 147 2.37 4.01 2.06
CA ALA A 147 2.83 4.16 0.67
C ALA A 147 3.66 5.43 0.48
N SER A 148 3.20 6.55 1.05
CA SER A 148 3.91 7.83 0.99
C SER A 148 5.21 7.81 1.79
N PHE A 149 5.21 7.12 2.93
CA PHE A 149 6.40 6.84 3.73
C PHE A 149 7.44 6.05 2.95
N CYS A 150 7.04 4.93 2.33
CA CYS A 150 7.94 4.11 1.52
C CYS A 150 8.53 4.91 0.35
N PHE A 151 7.70 5.69 -0.35
CA PHE A 151 8.17 6.53 -1.44
C PHE A 151 9.25 7.52 -0.96
N SER A 152 8.96 8.28 0.09
CA SER A 152 9.88 9.30 0.62
C SER A 152 11.18 8.67 1.12
N ALA A 153 11.08 7.62 1.94
CA ALA A 153 12.25 6.95 2.51
C ALA A 153 13.16 6.36 1.42
N MET A 154 12.57 5.62 0.47
CA MET A 154 13.37 4.94 -0.57
C MET A 154 13.96 5.91 -1.59
N THR A 155 13.24 6.94 -2.02
CA THR A 155 13.78 7.91 -2.97
C THR A 155 14.91 8.71 -2.35
N GLN A 156 14.76 9.24 -1.14
CA GLN A 156 15.81 10.02 -0.48
C GLN A 156 17.01 9.14 -0.10
N MET A 157 16.77 7.89 0.35
CA MET A 157 17.84 6.94 0.63
C MET A 157 18.63 6.57 -0.63
N SER A 158 17.96 6.46 -1.78
CA SER A 158 18.59 6.21 -3.07
C SER A 158 19.62 7.30 -3.43
N PHE A 159 19.22 8.57 -3.29
CA PHE A 159 20.12 9.69 -3.55
C PHE A 159 21.32 9.71 -2.59
N SER A 160 21.06 9.48 -1.30
CA SER A 160 22.11 9.45 -0.29
C SER A 160 23.08 8.27 -0.47
N MET A 161 22.62 7.12 -0.94
CA MET A 161 23.45 5.94 -1.20
C MET A 161 24.36 6.12 -2.42
N LYS A 162 23.97 6.96 -3.36
CA LYS A 162 24.83 7.33 -4.49
C LYS A 162 26.15 7.96 -4.00
N ASP A 163 26.09 8.79 -2.97
CA ASP A 163 27.25 9.48 -2.42
C ASP A 163 28.02 8.62 -1.40
N LEU A 164 27.34 7.72 -0.68
CA LEU A 164 27.92 6.92 0.41
C LEU A 164 28.47 5.56 -0.03
N SER A 165 27.98 4.99 -1.12
CA SER A 165 28.32 3.62 -1.53
C SER A 165 28.60 3.55 -3.03
N SER A 166 27.57 3.29 -3.84
CA SER A 166 27.71 3.23 -5.28
C SER A 166 26.45 3.78 -5.98
N GLU A 167 26.66 4.35 -7.15
CA GLU A 167 25.57 4.87 -7.99
C GLU A 167 24.55 3.77 -8.31
N MET A 168 25.03 2.57 -8.58
CA MET A 168 24.19 1.41 -8.90
C MET A 168 23.28 1.00 -7.74
N MET A 169 23.78 1.02 -6.51
CA MET A 169 23.00 0.69 -5.33
C MET A 169 21.88 1.73 -5.09
N GLY A 170 22.20 2.99 -5.33
CA GLY A 170 21.21 4.07 -5.32
C GLY A 170 20.08 3.83 -6.35
N VAL A 171 20.42 3.52 -7.59
CA VAL A 171 19.44 3.24 -8.65
C VAL A 171 18.56 2.03 -8.31
N MET A 172 19.14 0.94 -7.80
CA MET A 172 18.35 -0.23 -7.37
C MET A 172 17.35 0.12 -6.27
N MET A 173 17.78 0.84 -5.24
CA MET A 173 16.87 1.27 -4.16
C MET A 173 15.75 2.15 -4.69
N LEU A 174 16.04 3.03 -5.65
CA LEU A 174 15.05 3.89 -6.28
C LEU A 174 14.01 3.07 -7.03
N VAL A 175 14.43 2.12 -7.86
CA VAL A 175 13.51 1.26 -8.64
C VAL A 175 12.62 0.44 -7.71
N ILE A 176 13.19 -0.23 -6.71
CA ILE A 176 12.43 -1.03 -5.74
C ILE A 176 11.45 -0.14 -4.97
N GLY A 177 11.89 1.01 -4.49
CA GLY A 177 11.07 1.95 -3.75
C GLY A 177 9.92 2.52 -4.58
N LEU A 178 10.16 2.87 -5.84
CA LEU A 178 9.11 3.34 -6.75
C LEU A 178 8.06 2.25 -7.03
N VAL A 179 8.49 1.03 -7.32
CA VAL A 179 7.58 -0.10 -7.56
C VAL A 179 6.73 -0.37 -6.32
N LEU A 180 7.34 -0.41 -5.13
CA LEU A 180 6.64 -0.66 -3.88
C LEU A 180 5.64 0.48 -3.56
N ALA A 181 6.07 1.73 -3.66
CA ALA A 181 5.23 2.89 -3.40
C ALA A 181 4.07 2.99 -4.40
N PHE A 182 4.34 2.76 -5.69
CA PHE A 182 3.32 2.82 -6.73
C PHE A 182 2.26 1.73 -6.54
N THR A 183 2.68 0.49 -6.30
CA THR A 183 1.76 -0.64 -6.10
C THR A 183 0.92 -0.49 -4.84
N THR A 184 1.49 -0.05 -3.73
CA THR A 184 0.76 0.18 -2.47
C THR A 184 -0.21 1.36 -2.59
N LEU A 185 0.18 2.45 -3.23
CA LEU A 185 -0.69 3.61 -3.48
C LEU A 185 -1.85 3.24 -4.41
N PHE A 186 -1.55 2.50 -5.50
CA PHE A 186 -2.55 2.00 -6.43
C PHE A 186 -3.60 1.12 -5.72
N LEU A 187 -3.15 0.17 -4.90
CA LEU A 187 -4.02 -0.71 -4.14
C LEU A 187 -4.87 0.08 -3.13
N ALA A 188 -4.27 1.02 -2.40
CA ALA A 188 -4.96 1.84 -1.42
C ALA A 188 -6.08 2.67 -2.07
N ILE A 189 -5.79 3.40 -3.15
CA ILE A 189 -6.78 4.25 -3.83
C ILE A 189 -7.89 3.39 -4.46
N THR A 190 -7.54 2.26 -5.11
CA THR A 190 -8.55 1.32 -5.66
C THR A 190 -9.51 0.85 -4.57
N THR A 191 -8.99 0.52 -3.40
CA THR A 191 -9.81 0.05 -2.27
C THR A 191 -10.70 1.17 -1.71
N VAL A 192 -10.20 2.41 -1.67
CA VAL A 192 -11.02 3.60 -1.30
C VAL A 192 -12.21 3.74 -2.24
N ILE A 193 -11.98 3.71 -3.54
CA ILE A 193 -13.03 3.89 -4.55
C ILE A 193 -14.04 2.75 -4.46
N ASN A 194 -13.58 1.51 -4.50
CA ASN A 194 -14.45 0.34 -4.44
C ASN A 194 -15.29 0.31 -3.15
N GLY A 195 -14.71 0.76 -2.05
CA GLY A 195 -15.42 0.83 -0.78
C GLY A 195 -16.41 2.00 -0.67
N ASN A 196 -16.38 2.98 -1.57
CA ASN A 196 -17.27 4.14 -1.57
C ASN A 196 -18.16 4.25 -2.82
N THR A 197 -18.25 3.17 -3.61
CA THR A 197 -18.95 3.14 -4.89
C THR A 197 -20.42 3.56 -4.74
N LYS A 198 -21.13 3.10 -3.70
CA LYS A 198 -22.52 3.49 -3.41
C LYS A 198 -22.64 4.99 -3.09
N THR A 199 -21.72 5.52 -2.30
CA THR A 199 -21.69 6.95 -1.97
C THR A 199 -21.43 7.81 -3.20
N ILE A 200 -20.50 7.37 -4.08
CA ILE A 200 -20.24 8.03 -5.37
C ILE A 200 -21.48 8.03 -6.25
N ALA A 201 -22.16 6.90 -6.36
CA ALA A 201 -23.38 6.78 -7.17
C ALA A 201 -24.47 7.71 -6.64
N MET A 202 -24.73 7.76 -5.32
CA MET A 202 -25.68 8.68 -4.72
C MET A 202 -25.33 10.13 -5.01
N MET A 203 -24.09 10.56 -4.83
CA MET A 203 -23.67 11.94 -5.13
C MET A 203 -23.93 12.29 -6.60
N ARG A 204 -23.68 11.37 -7.52
CA ARG A 204 -23.94 11.60 -8.95
C ARG A 204 -25.44 11.71 -9.25
N VAL A 205 -26.29 10.93 -8.58
CA VAL A 205 -27.76 11.04 -8.70
C VAL A 205 -28.25 12.41 -8.21
N PHE A 206 -27.62 12.95 -7.15
CA PHE A 206 -27.91 14.31 -6.65
C PHE A 206 -27.31 15.44 -7.49
N GLY A 207 -26.71 15.12 -8.65
CA GLY A 207 -26.19 16.13 -9.59
C GLY A 207 -24.78 16.63 -9.29
N TYR A 208 -24.06 16.03 -8.33
CA TYR A 208 -22.68 16.40 -8.07
C TYR A 208 -21.77 16.04 -9.26
N SER A 209 -20.91 16.95 -9.62
CA SER A 209 -19.93 16.74 -10.68
C SER A 209 -18.90 15.68 -10.29
N GLN A 210 -18.27 15.06 -11.28
CA GLN A 210 -17.22 14.06 -11.07
C GLN A 210 -16.05 14.61 -10.20
N LYS A 211 -15.66 15.88 -10.45
CA LYS A 211 -14.58 16.52 -9.68
C LYS A 211 -14.96 16.70 -8.21
N GLU A 212 -16.22 17.00 -7.91
CA GLU A 212 -16.73 17.10 -6.54
C GLU A 212 -16.76 15.75 -5.84
N CYS A 213 -17.20 14.69 -6.53
CA CYS A 213 -17.16 13.33 -6.00
C CYS A 213 -15.73 12.88 -5.67
N CYS A 214 -14.76 13.15 -6.56
CA CYS A 214 -13.35 12.87 -6.30
C CYS A 214 -12.82 13.69 -5.12
N ARG A 215 -13.13 14.98 -5.06
CA ARG A 215 -12.71 15.84 -3.95
C ARG A 215 -13.31 15.40 -2.62
N ALA A 216 -14.56 14.99 -2.60
CA ALA A 216 -15.23 14.50 -1.39
C ALA A 216 -14.61 13.20 -0.86
N ILE A 217 -14.25 12.28 -1.73
CA ILE A 217 -13.81 10.94 -1.34
C ILE A 217 -12.28 10.84 -1.24
N LEU A 218 -11.56 11.32 -2.24
CA LEU A 218 -10.10 11.21 -2.30
C LEU A 218 -9.37 12.42 -1.72
N GLY A 219 -9.98 13.62 -1.77
CA GLY A 219 -9.34 14.85 -1.30
C GLY A 219 -8.97 14.87 0.19
N GLY A 220 -9.60 14.00 1.00
CA GLY A 220 -9.27 13.83 2.41
C GLY A 220 -7.93 13.13 2.66
N TYR A 221 -7.46 12.37 1.70
CA TYR A 221 -6.23 11.60 1.83
C TYR A 221 -4.97 12.39 1.46
N ARG A 222 -5.10 13.52 0.76
CA ARG A 222 -3.96 14.40 0.42
C ARG A 222 -3.13 14.81 1.63
N PRO A 223 -3.69 15.42 2.68
CA PRO A 223 -2.88 15.82 3.83
C PRO A 223 -2.23 14.64 4.54
N LEU A 224 -2.87 13.47 4.52
CA LEU A 224 -2.33 12.25 5.11
C LEU A 224 -1.14 11.71 4.33
N SER A 225 -1.13 11.84 3.01
CA SER A 225 0.02 11.45 2.19
C SER A 225 1.23 12.35 2.44
N TYR A 226 1.04 13.65 2.68
CA TYR A 226 2.14 14.53 3.08
C TYR A 226 2.68 14.21 4.47
N ILE A 227 1.83 13.82 5.41
CA ILE A 227 2.29 13.34 6.73
C ILE A 227 3.15 12.08 6.55
N GLY A 228 2.73 11.14 5.72
CA GLY A 228 3.52 9.95 5.40
C GLY A 228 4.88 10.30 4.79
N PHE A 229 4.92 11.27 3.88
CA PHE A 229 6.16 11.77 3.28
C PHE A 229 7.12 12.35 4.33
N ILE A 230 6.62 13.18 5.23
CA ILE A 230 7.44 13.77 6.31
C ILE A 230 7.99 12.69 7.24
N ILE A 231 7.17 11.72 7.64
CA ILE A 231 7.60 10.59 8.47
C ILE A 231 8.71 9.80 7.76
N GLY A 232 8.57 9.57 6.43
CA GLY A 232 9.57 8.89 5.61
C GLY A 232 10.90 9.65 5.56
N THR A 233 10.85 10.97 5.41
CA THR A 233 12.04 11.83 5.44
C THR A 233 12.76 11.77 6.78
N VAL A 234 12.03 11.86 7.89
CA VAL A 234 12.61 11.78 9.25
C VAL A 234 13.22 10.40 9.50
N TYR A 235 12.53 9.35 9.08
CA TYR A 235 13.00 7.98 9.22
C TYR A 235 14.30 7.75 8.43
N GLN A 236 14.34 8.15 7.17
CA GLN A 236 15.50 8.01 6.30
C GLN A 236 16.73 8.74 6.89
N TYR A 237 16.54 10.00 7.30
CA TYR A 237 17.61 10.79 7.91
C TYR A 237 18.13 10.15 9.21
N GLY A 238 17.22 9.74 10.09
CA GLY A 238 17.58 9.09 11.35
C GLY A 238 18.30 7.76 11.13
N LEU A 239 17.84 6.94 10.18
CA LEU A 239 18.43 5.65 9.88
C LEU A 239 19.85 5.79 9.29
N LEU A 240 20.04 6.70 8.33
CA LEU A 240 21.38 6.91 7.74
C LEU A 240 22.37 7.52 8.75
N ARG A 241 21.91 8.47 9.56
CA ARG A 241 22.75 9.03 10.62
C ARG A 241 23.17 7.97 11.62
N LEU A 242 22.22 7.13 12.05
CA LEU A 242 22.49 6.02 12.96
C LEU A 242 23.45 5.01 12.34
N MET A 243 23.31 4.73 11.04
CA MET A 243 24.21 3.83 10.32
C MET A 243 25.62 4.40 10.25
N VAL A 244 25.78 5.67 9.93
CA VAL A 244 27.11 6.33 9.90
C VAL A 244 27.73 6.39 11.28
N ASP A 245 26.96 6.79 12.30
CA ASP A 245 27.47 6.99 13.66
C ASP A 245 27.79 5.68 14.41
N ILE A 246 27.13 4.57 14.07
CA ILE A 246 27.30 3.28 14.78
C ILE A 246 28.12 2.28 13.95
N VAL A 247 27.75 2.07 12.67
CA VAL A 247 28.33 1.00 11.84
C VAL A 247 29.69 1.44 11.29
N PHE A 248 29.82 2.69 10.89
CA PHE A 248 31.05 3.23 10.29
C PHE A 248 31.91 4.05 11.24
N LYS A 249 31.66 3.96 12.54
CA LYS A 249 32.38 4.74 13.58
C LYS A 249 33.88 4.57 13.55
N ASP A 250 34.36 3.36 13.22
CA ASP A 250 35.76 3.00 13.21
C ASP A 250 36.39 3.01 11.80
N VAL A 251 35.65 3.50 10.80
CA VAL A 251 36.15 3.58 9.39
C VAL A 251 36.60 5.02 9.12
N GLU A 252 37.90 5.21 8.97
CA GLU A 252 38.47 6.50 8.59
C GLU A 252 38.03 6.90 7.17
N GLY A 253 37.60 8.15 7.01
CA GLY A 253 37.26 8.70 5.69
C GLY A 253 35.76 8.70 5.34
N VAL A 254 34.88 8.17 6.19
CA VAL A 254 33.43 8.24 5.96
C VAL A 254 32.92 9.66 6.25
N PRO A 255 32.32 10.37 5.28
CA PRO A 255 31.82 11.71 5.50
C PRO A 255 30.66 11.70 6.49
N THR A 256 30.61 12.71 7.36
CA THR A 256 29.44 12.92 8.26
C THR A 256 28.21 13.14 7.42
N TYR A 257 27.17 12.31 7.63
CA TYR A 257 25.93 12.46 6.90
C TYR A 257 25.22 13.76 7.30
N LYS A 258 25.04 14.67 6.34
CA LYS A 258 24.30 15.91 6.49
C LYS A 258 22.95 15.80 5.78
N PHE A 259 21.93 16.44 6.34
CA PHE A 259 20.62 16.48 5.71
C PHE A 259 20.70 17.27 4.39
N ASP A 260 20.35 16.58 3.30
CA ASP A 260 20.34 17.19 1.96
C ASP A 260 18.95 17.77 1.65
N PHE A 261 18.82 19.07 1.84
CA PHE A 261 17.58 19.79 1.58
C PHE A 261 17.18 19.83 0.09
N PRO A 262 18.08 20.04 -0.88
CA PRO A 262 17.80 19.92 -2.31
C PRO A 262 17.18 18.58 -2.70
N THR A 263 17.75 17.48 -2.26
CA THR A 263 17.23 16.12 -2.51
C THR A 263 15.84 15.92 -1.94
N MET A 264 15.57 16.44 -0.73
CA MET A 264 14.22 16.43 -0.16
C MET A 264 13.21 17.19 -1.03
N LEU A 265 13.58 18.36 -1.55
CA LEU A 265 12.70 19.14 -2.41
C LEU A 265 12.42 18.44 -3.75
N ILE A 266 13.43 17.86 -4.38
CA ILE A 266 13.28 17.10 -5.63
C ILE A 266 12.38 15.90 -5.41
N SER A 267 12.59 15.13 -4.34
CA SER A 267 11.76 13.98 -4.02
C SER A 267 10.32 14.38 -3.69
N LEU A 268 10.10 15.52 -3.04
CA LEU A 268 8.76 16.07 -2.77
C LEU A 268 8.05 16.47 -4.06
N ALA A 269 8.73 17.16 -4.97
CA ALA A 269 8.17 17.54 -6.26
C ALA A 269 7.79 16.32 -7.11
N CYS A 270 8.65 15.30 -7.13
CA CYS A 270 8.39 14.02 -7.79
C CYS A 270 7.17 13.33 -7.16
N PHE A 271 7.09 13.29 -5.82
CA PHE A 271 5.97 12.71 -5.10
C PHE A 271 4.64 13.39 -5.43
N ILE A 272 4.61 14.72 -5.41
CA ILE A 272 3.41 15.50 -5.76
C ILE A 272 2.97 15.17 -7.18
N THR A 273 3.90 15.14 -8.13
CA THR A 273 3.61 14.84 -9.54
C THR A 273 3.01 13.44 -9.70
N ILE A 274 3.62 12.41 -9.10
CA ILE A 274 3.12 11.03 -9.15
C ILE A 274 1.76 10.93 -8.48
N TYR A 275 1.58 11.56 -7.31
CA TYR A 275 0.32 11.54 -6.58
C TYR A 275 -0.82 12.18 -7.40
N GLU A 276 -0.58 13.33 -8.05
CA GLU A 276 -1.58 13.98 -8.88
C GLU A 276 -1.90 13.19 -10.16
N ILE A 277 -0.91 12.56 -10.79
CA ILE A 277 -1.12 11.65 -11.92
C ILE A 277 -2.02 10.49 -11.50
N MET A 278 -1.75 9.87 -10.34
CA MET A 278 -2.58 8.79 -9.81
C MET A 278 -4.01 9.26 -9.53
N MET A 279 -4.16 10.43 -8.93
CA MET A 279 -5.47 11.04 -8.66
C MET A 279 -6.24 11.31 -9.95
N TYR A 280 -5.56 11.74 -11.01
CA TYR A 280 -6.16 11.96 -12.33
C TYR A 280 -6.65 10.65 -12.96
N ILE A 281 -5.81 9.60 -12.98
CA ILE A 281 -6.18 8.28 -13.51
C ILE A 281 -7.40 7.73 -12.79
N TYR A 282 -7.47 7.88 -11.47
CA TYR A 282 -8.60 7.39 -10.68
C TYR A 282 -9.85 8.26 -10.82
N SER A 283 -9.72 9.55 -11.12
CA SER A 283 -10.84 10.40 -11.48
C SER A 283 -11.55 9.89 -12.73
N GLU A 284 -10.79 9.46 -13.74
CA GLU A 284 -11.33 8.80 -14.94
C GLU A 284 -12.04 7.47 -14.62
N LYS A 285 -11.54 6.71 -13.67
CA LYS A 285 -12.17 5.45 -13.24
C LYS A 285 -13.53 5.68 -12.55
N ILE A 286 -13.65 6.75 -11.77
CA ILE A 286 -14.92 7.18 -11.15
C ILE A 286 -15.96 7.55 -12.22
N LYS A 287 -15.54 8.11 -13.36
CA LYS A 287 -16.42 8.44 -14.49
C LYS A 287 -17.12 7.20 -15.08
N LYS A 288 -16.42 6.07 -15.12
CA LYS A 288 -16.90 4.81 -15.68
C LYS A 288 -17.84 4.02 -14.75
N ILE A 289 -18.05 4.47 -13.51
CA ILE A 289 -18.96 3.81 -12.57
C ILE A 289 -20.39 3.98 -13.07
N SER A 290 -21.03 2.88 -13.44
CA SER A 290 -22.41 2.83 -13.89
C SER A 290 -23.37 3.04 -12.71
N ILE A 291 -24.18 4.11 -12.77
CA ILE A 291 -25.19 4.41 -11.74
C ILE A 291 -26.26 3.31 -11.73
N LYS A 292 -26.61 2.79 -12.93
CA LYS A 292 -27.67 1.82 -13.13
C LYS A 292 -27.39 0.46 -12.45
N GLU A 293 -26.15 -0.01 -12.53
CA GLU A 293 -25.73 -1.28 -11.92
C GLU A 293 -25.70 -1.25 -10.38
N ILE A 294 -25.44 -0.08 -9.80
CA ILE A 294 -25.28 0.06 -8.35
C ILE A 294 -26.62 0.29 -7.65
N MET A 295 -27.60 0.85 -8.35
CA MET A 295 -28.93 1.09 -7.80
C MET A 295 -29.83 -0.16 -7.85
N ILE A 296 -29.48 -1.16 -8.64
CA ILE A 296 -30.21 -2.43 -8.79
C ILE A 296 -29.69 -3.51 -7.81
N GLU A 297 -28.46 -3.39 -7.29
CA GLU A 297 -27.88 -4.27 -6.24
C GLU A 297 -28.20 -3.76 -4.81
#